data_a30c6c1843291c36fc7eab07229ab0bf
#
_entry.id   a30c6c1843291c36fc7eab07229ab0bf
#
_cell.length_a   1.000
_cell.length_b   1.000
_cell.length_c   1.000
_cell.angle_alpha   90.00
_cell.angle_beta   90.00
_cell.angle_gamma   90.00
#
_symmetry.space_group_name_H-M   'P 1'
#
loop_
_entity.id
_entity.type
_entity.pdbx_description
1 polymer ?
#
loop_
_entity_poly.entity_id
_entity_poly.type
_entity_poly.pdbx_seq_one_letter_code
_entity_poly.pdbx_strand_id
1 'polypeptide(L)'
;GRAGADILALDVVEHTPSGDAVDDIVVDLPDGGMPDSAVSACTAVPGVTVSFVTPYPAGAPLGRDLEVVELMAEQPTAAEQVLTAAVPDLFRLAWGGVLDASDGLARLEHRSGGAPTDDGFTASWLPLSKATHLDSDAPGVPVGWQDAVVAAAPLAGRDRALVIGRHGNPEVLDSEVARLGYLATLAGALVSSAGHPEKDGPATALDLDHLVL
;
A
#
# COMPACT_ATOMS: atom_id res chain seq x y z
N GLY A 1 26.94 -13.79 6.86
CA GLY A 1 27.48 -12.86 7.86
C GLY A 1 27.50 -13.45 9.28
N ARG A 2 27.58 -12.59 10.34
CA ARG A 2 27.70 -13.03 11.75
C ARG A 2 26.52 -13.87 12.25
N ALA A 3 25.34 -13.69 11.66
CA ALA A 3 24.13 -14.47 12.00
C ALA A 3 24.02 -15.80 11.23
N GLY A 4 24.97 -16.09 10.36
CA GLY A 4 24.88 -17.26 9.46
C GLY A 4 23.80 -17.13 8.37
N ALA A 5 23.12 -15.98 8.27
CA ALA A 5 22.09 -15.73 7.29
C ALA A 5 22.67 -15.37 5.93
N ASP A 6 22.02 -15.80 4.87
CA ASP A 6 22.31 -15.41 3.48
C ASP A 6 21.35 -14.30 3.05
N ILE A 7 21.89 -13.23 2.43
CA ILE A 7 21.07 -12.14 1.89
C ILE A 7 20.58 -12.55 0.52
N LEU A 8 19.26 -12.62 0.36
CA LEU A 8 18.60 -12.97 -0.91
C LEU A 8 18.26 -11.73 -1.74
N ALA A 9 17.87 -10.63 -1.07
CA ALA A 9 17.57 -9.36 -1.71
C ALA A 9 17.87 -8.20 -0.76
N LEU A 10 18.22 -7.05 -1.35
CA LEU A 10 18.43 -5.77 -0.68
C LEU A 10 17.84 -4.68 -1.57
N ASP A 11 16.86 -3.97 -1.06
CA ASP A 11 16.27 -2.82 -1.73
C ASP A 11 16.36 -1.58 -0.82
N VAL A 12 16.87 -0.48 -1.37
CA VAL A 12 16.80 0.83 -0.70
C VAL A 12 15.42 1.41 -0.96
N VAL A 13 14.57 1.39 0.06
CA VAL A 13 13.16 1.77 -0.08
C VAL A 13 12.96 3.28 0.05
N GLU A 14 13.82 3.94 0.83
CA GLU A 14 13.71 5.38 1.08
C GLU A 14 15.04 6.00 1.49
N HIS A 15 15.25 7.26 1.10
CA HIS A 15 16.29 8.12 1.63
C HIS A 15 15.63 9.27 2.40
N THR A 16 15.94 9.37 3.68
CA THR A 16 15.44 10.47 4.49
C THR A 16 16.19 11.79 4.21
N PRO A 17 15.57 12.96 4.43
CA PRO A 17 16.26 14.25 4.29
C PRO A 17 17.47 14.40 5.23
N SER A 18 17.53 13.64 6.33
CA SER A 18 18.68 13.59 7.27
C SER A 18 19.88 12.82 6.70
N GLY A 19 19.72 12.11 5.58
CA GLY A 19 20.76 11.31 4.96
C GLY A 19 20.78 9.85 5.38
N ASP A 20 19.77 9.41 6.16
CA ASP A 20 19.59 8.00 6.48
C ASP A 20 18.92 7.27 5.31
N ALA A 21 19.15 5.97 5.19
CA ALA A 21 18.45 5.11 4.25
C ALA A 21 17.60 4.10 5.01
N VAL A 22 16.41 3.81 4.47
CA VAL A 22 15.58 2.68 4.88
C VAL A 22 15.76 1.58 3.87
N ASP A 23 16.28 0.44 4.32
CA ASP A 23 16.55 -0.71 3.49
C ASP A 23 15.62 -1.87 3.86
N ASP A 24 15.05 -2.52 2.85
CA ASP A 24 14.35 -3.81 3.01
C ASP A 24 15.32 -4.94 2.63
N ILE A 25 15.59 -5.83 3.59
CA ILE A 25 16.56 -6.91 3.42
C ILE A 25 15.86 -8.25 3.59
N VAL A 26 15.82 -9.03 2.52
CA VAL A 26 15.35 -10.42 2.57
C VAL A 26 16.53 -11.33 2.88
N VAL A 27 16.43 -12.09 3.96
CA VAL A 27 17.46 -13.02 4.37
C VAL A 27 16.92 -14.44 4.49
N ASP A 28 17.74 -15.40 4.10
CA ASP A 28 17.53 -16.82 4.40
C ASP A 28 18.31 -17.18 5.66
N LEU A 29 17.59 -17.78 6.63
CA LEU A 29 18.19 -18.19 7.89
C LEU A 29 18.56 -19.69 7.81
N PRO A 30 19.68 -20.10 8.41
CA PRO A 30 20.02 -21.53 8.47
C PRO A 30 18.95 -22.32 9.25
N ASP A 31 18.88 -23.61 9.02
CA ASP A 31 17.97 -24.50 9.73
C ASP A 31 18.07 -24.33 11.26
N GLY A 32 16.93 -24.01 11.89
CA GLY A 32 16.88 -23.68 13.32
C GLY A 32 17.36 -22.27 13.68
N GLY A 33 17.70 -21.45 12.69
CA GLY A 33 18.04 -20.03 12.89
C GLY A 33 16.85 -19.22 13.39
N MET A 34 17.11 -18.37 14.40
CA MET A 34 16.07 -17.50 14.95
C MET A 34 16.19 -16.09 14.35
N PRO A 35 15.06 -15.44 14.01
CA PRO A 35 15.05 -14.05 13.51
C PRO A 35 15.80 -13.07 14.42
N ASP A 36 15.75 -13.28 15.74
CA ASP A 36 16.46 -12.48 16.74
C ASP A 36 17.97 -12.44 16.54
N SER A 37 18.57 -13.49 15.97
CA SER A 37 19.99 -13.51 15.65
C SER A 37 20.35 -12.55 14.52
N ALA A 38 19.48 -12.41 13.52
CA ALA A 38 19.63 -11.44 12.45
C ALA A 38 19.44 -10.02 12.96
N VAL A 39 18.41 -9.79 13.78
CA VAL A 39 18.17 -8.48 14.44
C VAL A 39 19.39 -8.07 15.25
N SER A 40 19.90 -8.95 16.10
CA SER A 40 21.07 -8.68 16.95
C SER A 40 22.33 -8.39 16.11
N ALA A 41 22.49 -9.06 14.97
CA ALA A 41 23.63 -8.82 14.08
C ALA A 41 23.53 -7.46 13.37
N CYS A 42 22.33 -6.99 13.02
CA CYS A 42 22.08 -5.68 12.44
C CYS A 42 22.28 -4.56 13.47
N THR A 43 21.65 -4.68 14.63
CA THR A 43 21.74 -3.66 15.69
C THR A 43 23.13 -3.53 16.32
N ALA A 44 23.99 -4.53 16.15
CA ALA A 44 25.40 -4.45 16.54
C ALA A 44 26.23 -3.53 15.63
N VAL A 45 25.68 -3.09 14.48
CA VAL A 45 26.34 -2.12 13.59
C VAL A 45 25.97 -0.72 14.05
N PRO A 46 26.93 0.15 14.37
CA PRO A 46 26.63 1.54 14.79
C PRO A 46 25.83 2.29 13.71
N GLY A 47 24.77 2.96 14.13
CA GLY A 47 23.90 3.73 13.23
C GLY A 47 22.84 2.90 12.51
N VAL A 48 22.74 1.60 12.79
CA VAL A 48 21.70 0.73 12.24
C VAL A 48 20.61 0.48 13.29
N THR A 49 19.37 0.71 12.88
CA THR A 49 18.17 0.37 13.67
C THR A 49 17.33 -0.61 12.86
N VAL A 50 16.81 -1.64 13.51
CA VAL A 50 15.86 -2.57 12.89
C VAL A 50 14.45 -2.12 13.29
N SER A 51 13.66 -1.69 12.32
CA SER A 51 12.30 -1.21 12.54
C SER A 51 11.33 -2.35 12.77
N PHE A 52 11.43 -3.43 12.00
CA PHE A 52 10.64 -4.64 12.20
C PHE A 52 11.24 -5.85 11.49
N VAL A 53 10.76 -7.04 11.85
CA VAL A 53 11.09 -8.30 11.20
C VAL A 53 9.81 -9.11 11.01
N THR A 54 9.66 -9.73 9.86
CA THR A 54 8.52 -10.59 9.54
C THR A 54 8.96 -11.79 8.72
N PRO A 55 8.31 -12.96 8.89
CA PRO A 55 8.49 -14.05 7.97
C PRO A 55 8.13 -13.64 6.55
N TYR A 56 8.95 -14.08 5.59
CA TYR A 56 8.82 -13.73 4.21
C TYR A 56 8.56 -15.00 3.39
N PRO A 57 7.45 -15.14 2.65
CA PRO A 57 7.22 -16.30 1.80
C PRO A 57 8.22 -16.29 0.64
N ALA A 58 8.86 -17.42 0.38
CA ALA A 58 9.81 -17.57 -0.70
C ALA A 58 9.18 -17.16 -2.05
N GLY A 59 9.85 -16.23 -2.75
CA GLY A 59 9.45 -15.78 -4.09
C GLY A 59 8.60 -14.50 -4.16
N ALA A 60 8.40 -13.76 -3.09
CA ALA A 60 7.29 -12.84 -2.97
C ALA A 60 7.48 -11.31 -2.91
N PRO A 61 8.50 -10.57 -3.32
CA PRO A 61 8.37 -9.11 -3.29
C PRO A 61 7.74 -8.49 -4.54
N LEU A 62 8.30 -8.72 -5.68
CA LEU A 62 7.82 -8.14 -6.94
C LEU A 62 6.61 -8.88 -7.53
N GLY A 63 6.42 -10.16 -7.18
CA GLY A 63 5.34 -10.99 -7.67
C GLY A 63 3.96 -10.56 -7.15
N ARG A 64 3.85 -10.18 -5.87
CA ARG A 64 2.55 -9.91 -5.25
C ARG A 64 1.80 -8.71 -5.82
N ASP A 65 2.49 -7.62 -6.13
CA ASP A 65 1.84 -6.48 -6.76
C ASP A 65 1.32 -6.83 -8.14
N LEU A 66 2.14 -7.58 -8.90
CA LEU A 66 1.75 -8.04 -10.23
C LEU A 66 0.59 -9.03 -10.17
N GLU A 67 0.58 -9.95 -9.22
CA GLU A 67 -0.55 -10.87 -8.97
C GLU A 67 -1.85 -10.10 -8.69
N VAL A 68 -1.78 -9.06 -7.85
CA VAL A 68 -2.96 -8.22 -7.55
C VAL A 68 -3.38 -7.41 -8.77
N VAL A 69 -2.43 -6.88 -9.53
CA VAL A 69 -2.73 -6.17 -10.80
C VAL A 69 -3.38 -7.11 -11.81
N GLU A 70 -2.91 -8.35 -11.93
CA GLU A 70 -3.51 -9.38 -12.80
C GLU A 70 -4.94 -9.69 -12.36
N LEU A 71 -5.17 -9.94 -11.07
CA LEU A 71 -6.51 -10.17 -10.52
C LEU A 71 -7.45 -8.98 -10.73
N MET A 72 -6.96 -7.74 -10.59
CA MET A 72 -7.74 -6.54 -10.89
C MET A 72 -8.10 -6.47 -12.39
N ALA A 73 -7.15 -6.84 -13.27
CA ALA A 73 -7.38 -6.85 -14.72
C ALA A 73 -8.37 -7.95 -15.16
N GLU A 74 -8.37 -9.10 -14.49
CA GLU A 74 -9.35 -10.17 -14.70
C GLU A 74 -10.76 -9.79 -14.24
N GLN A 75 -10.85 -8.90 -13.22
CA GLN A 75 -12.11 -8.48 -12.61
C GLN A 75 -12.23 -6.94 -12.57
N PRO A 76 -12.24 -6.27 -13.73
CA PRO A 76 -12.09 -4.83 -13.79
C PRO A 76 -13.21 -4.06 -13.07
N THR A 77 -14.44 -4.57 -13.07
CA THR A 77 -15.57 -3.95 -12.34
C THR A 77 -15.43 -4.08 -10.81
N ALA A 78 -14.65 -5.04 -10.34
CA ALA A 78 -14.39 -5.30 -8.92
C ALA A 78 -12.94 -4.92 -8.52
N ALA A 79 -12.18 -4.22 -9.39
CA ALA A 79 -10.76 -3.95 -9.16
C ALA A 79 -10.48 -3.24 -7.83
N GLU A 80 -11.30 -2.27 -7.45
CA GLU A 80 -11.17 -1.58 -6.15
C GLU A 80 -11.42 -2.53 -4.97
N GLN A 81 -12.37 -3.45 -5.09
CA GLN A 81 -12.64 -4.45 -4.06
C GLN A 81 -11.50 -5.47 -3.96
N VAL A 82 -10.96 -5.92 -5.10
CA VAL A 82 -9.78 -6.81 -5.16
C VAL A 82 -8.59 -6.15 -4.47
N LEU A 83 -8.29 -4.89 -4.81
CA LEU A 83 -7.22 -4.14 -4.19
C LEU A 83 -7.44 -3.97 -2.68
N THR A 84 -8.65 -3.60 -2.26
CA THR A 84 -9.01 -3.45 -0.84
C THR A 84 -8.77 -4.72 -0.03
N ALA A 85 -9.10 -5.87 -0.60
CA ALA A 85 -8.86 -7.16 0.04
C ALA A 85 -7.37 -7.51 0.12
N ALA A 86 -6.56 -7.07 -0.85
CA ALA A 86 -5.14 -7.38 -0.94
C ALA A 86 -4.23 -6.46 -0.12
N VAL A 87 -4.60 -5.18 0.08
CA VAL A 87 -3.71 -4.19 0.74
C VAL A 87 -3.21 -4.60 2.14
N PRO A 88 -3.97 -5.30 3.00
CA PRO A 88 -3.43 -5.76 4.28
C PRO A 88 -2.19 -6.63 4.13
N ASP A 89 -2.19 -7.56 3.17
CA ASP A 89 -1.07 -8.45 2.91
C ASP A 89 0.06 -7.75 2.13
N LEU A 90 -0.28 -6.89 1.16
CA LEU A 90 0.69 -6.16 0.34
C LEU A 90 1.55 -5.20 1.15
N PHE A 91 0.93 -4.52 2.11
CA PHE A 91 1.56 -3.46 2.89
C PHE A 91 1.66 -3.78 4.38
N ARG A 92 1.33 -5.02 4.80
CA ARG A 92 1.34 -5.44 6.22
C ARG A 92 0.51 -4.49 7.09
N LEU A 93 -0.72 -4.25 6.64
CA LEU A 93 -1.66 -3.35 7.30
C LEU A 93 -2.63 -4.11 8.20
N ALA A 94 -3.23 -3.41 9.14
CA ALA A 94 -4.34 -3.95 9.91
C ALA A 94 -5.61 -4.01 9.07
N TRP A 95 -5.82 -2.99 8.20
CA TRP A 95 -7.03 -2.90 7.38
C TRP A 95 -6.85 -2.00 6.15
N GLY A 96 -7.77 -2.14 5.20
CA GLY A 96 -7.98 -1.23 4.08
C GLY A 96 -9.47 -1.09 3.79
N GLY A 97 -9.86 0.01 3.15
CA GLY A 97 -11.25 0.26 2.78
C GLY A 97 -11.39 1.31 1.67
N VAL A 98 -12.38 1.13 0.81
CA VAL A 98 -12.81 2.18 -0.12
C VAL A 98 -13.79 3.08 0.59
N LEU A 99 -13.43 4.35 0.68
CA LEU A 99 -14.28 5.39 1.22
C LEU A 99 -14.99 6.09 0.08
N ASP A 100 -16.30 6.29 0.24
CA ASP A 100 -17.15 7.09 -0.63
C ASP A 100 -17.87 8.18 0.18
N ALA A 101 -17.79 9.41 -0.29
CA ALA A 101 -18.43 10.59 0.31
C ALA A 101 -19.36 11.33 -0.68
N SER A 102 -19.74 10.68 -1.79
CA SER A 102 -20.53 11.29 -2.86
C SER A 102 -21.91 11.79 -2.39
N ASP A 103 -22.46 11.18 -1.37
CA ASP A 103 -23.75 11.56 -0.74
C ASP A 103 -23.60 12.61 0.39
N GLY A 104 -22.39 13.18 0.55
CA GLY A 104 -22.10 14.20 1.57
C GLY A 104 -21.64 13.64 2.92
N LEU A 105 -21.81 12.34 3.17
CA LEU A 105 -21.24 11.64 4.32
C LEU A 105 -20.34 10.51 3.84
N ALA A 106 -19.11 10.53 4.30
CA ALA A 106 -18.12 9.50 4.00
C ALA A 106 -18.48 8.18 4.70
N ARG A 107 -18.39 7.07 3.96
CA ARG A 107 -18.57 5.70 4.44
C ARG A 107 -17.58 4.77 3.79
N LEU A 108 -17.18 3.74 4.50
CA LEU A 108 -16.37 2.66 3.91
C LEU A 108 -17.30 1.66 3.22
N GLU A 109 -17.36 1.68 1.88
CA GLU A 109 -18.18 0.78 1.07
C GLU A 109 -17.59 -0.63 1.00
N HIS A 110 -16.30 -0.72 0.67
CA HIS A 110 -15.56 -1.98 0.66
C HIS A 110 -14.57 -1.97 1.81
N ARG A 111 -14.50 -3.07 2.54
CA ARG A 111 -13.66 -3.19 3.73
C ARG A 111 -12.97 -4.54 3.76
N SER A 112 -11.67 -4.52 4.07
CA SER A 112 -10.95 -5.74 4.45
C SER A 112 -11.30 -6.14 5.88
N GLY A 113 -10.90 -7.34 6.29
CA GLY A 113 -11.00 -7.76 7.68
C GLY A 113 -10.27 -6.78 8.60
N GLY A 114 -10.83 -6.47 9.75
CA GLY A 114 -10.24 -5.53 10.71
C GLY A 114 -10.49 -4.05 10.45
N ALA A 115 -11.11 -3.68 9.32
CA ALA A 115 -11.47 -2.29 9.07
C ALA A 115 -12.54 -1.79 10.05
N PRO A 116 -12.42 -0.53 10.54
CA PRO A 116 -13.38 0.04 11.45
C PRO A 116 -14.78 0.15 10.83
N THR A 117 -15.81 0.11 11.68
CA THR A 117 -17.19 0.33 11.27
C THR A 117 -17.56 1.74 11.67
N ASP A 118 -17.72 2.62 10.68
CA ASP A 118 -18.17 4.00 10.91
C ASP A 118 -19.57 4.20 10.30
N ASP A 119 -20.44 4.88 11.04
CA ASP A 119 -21.82 5.16 10.63
C ASP A 119 -21.95 6.36 9.66
N GLY A 120 -20.84 6.83 9.17
CA GLY A 120 -20.73 8.00 8.30
C GLY A 120 -20.20 9.22 9.04
N PHE A 121 -19.34 9.97 8.37
CA PHE A 121 -18.66 11.15 8.91
C PHE A 121 -18.37 12.16 7.81
N THR A 122 -17.95 13.36 8.18
CA THR A 122 -17.54 14.39 7.21
C THR A 122 -16.04 14.28 6.97
N ALA A 123 -15.62 13.78 5.81
CA ALA A 123 -14.22 13.69 5.41
C ALA A 123 -13.74 15.03 4.82
N SER A 124 -13.42 16.00 5.69
CA SER A 124 -12.99 17.35 5.27
C SER A 124 -11.65 17.37 4.53
N TRP A 125 -10.89 16.27 4.54
CA TRP A 125 -9.66 16.08 3.81
C TRP A 125 -9.85 15.64 2.34
N LEU A 126 -11.08 15.34 1.93
CA LEU A 126 -11.42 15.14 0.51
C LEU A 126 -11.74 16.50 -0.17
N PRO A 127 -11.50 16.63 -1.48
CA PRO A 127 -10.86 15.64 -2.37
C PRO A 127 -9.34 15.57 -2.21
N LEU A 128 -8.78 14.38 -2.42
CA LEU A 128 -7.34 14.19 -2.47
C LEU A 128 -6.79 14.43 -3.88
N SER A 129 -5.65 15.10 -3.98
CA SER A 129 -4.92 15.28 -5.24
C SER A 129 -3.85 14.20 -5.48
N LYS A 130 -3.37 13.57 -4.41
CA LYS A 130 -2.37 12.49 -4.42
C LYS A 130 -2.54 11.64 -3.17
N ALA A 131 -1.90 10.47 -3.18
CA ALA A 131 -1.79 9.67 -1.97
C ALA A 131 -1.02 10.43 -0.88
N THR A 132 -1.49 10.33 0.34
CA THR A 132 -0.94 11.07 1.49
C THR A 132 -1.21 10.38 2.81
N HIS A 133 -0.38 10.67 3.80
CA HIS A 133 -0.70 10.37 5.19
C HIS A 133 -1.86 11.23 5.66
N LEU A 134 -2.73 10.66 6.48
CA LEU A 134 -3.76 11.39 7.19
C LEU A 134 -3.34 11.52 8.65
N ASP A 135 -3.33 12.75 9.14
CA ASP A 135 -3.15 12.98 10.56
C ASP A 135 -4.39 12.45 11.30
N SER A 136 -4.19 11.49 12.20
CA SER A 136 -5.28 10.84 12.95
C SER A 136 -6.06 11.82 13.84
N ASP A 137 -5.45 12.95 14.21
CA ASP A 137 -6.07 13.99 15.00
C ASP A 137 -6.69 15.11 14.15
N ALA A 138 -6.52 15.04 12.82
CA ALA A 138 -7.07 16.06 11.92
C ALA A 138 -8.60 16.04 11.89
N PRO A 139 -9.23 17.23 11.71
CA PRO A 139 -10.67 17.31 11.52
C PRO A 139 -11.15 16.44 10.34
N GLY A 140 -12.17 15.64 10.57
CA GLY A 140 -12.74 14.75 9.55
C GLY A 140 -12.07 13.38 9.46
N VAL A 141 -11.20 13.04 10.41
CA VAL A 141 -10.73 11.67 10.62
C VAL A 141 -11.53 11.06 11.80
N PRO A 142 -12.16 9.89 11.62
CA PRO A 142 -12.96 9.28 12.67
C PRO A 142 -12.13 8.92 13.91
N VAL A 143 -12.74 9.05 15.09
CA VAL A 143 -12.10 8.65 16.36
C VAL A 143 -11.68 7.18 16.35
N GLY A 144 -12.44 6.31 15.70
CA GLY A 144 -12.11 4.88 15.57
C GLY A 144 -10.86 4.58 14.73
N TRP A 145 -10.25 5.60 14.09
CA TRP A 145 -9.01 5.45 13.31
C TRP A 145 -7.77 5.95 14.08
N GLN A 146 -7.95 6.59 15.23
CA GLN A 146 -6.86 7.26 15.97
C GLN A 146 -5.78 6.31 16.50
N ASP A 147 -6.10 5.02 16.70
CA ASP A 147 -5.13 4.00 17.13
C ASP A 147 -4.29 3.44 15.96
N ALA A 148 -4.46 3.98 14.75
CA ALA A 148 -3.74 3.56 13.57
C ALA A 148 -3.02 4.73 12.90
N VAL A 149 -1.88 4.44 12.29
CA VAL A 149 -1.31 5.32 11.26
C VAL A 149 -2.13 5.13 9.99
N VAL A 150 -2.72 6.21 9.51
CA VAL A 150 -3.66 6.18 8.39
C VAL A 150 -3.05 6.86 7.17
N ALA A 151 -3.23 6.27 6.01
CA ALA A 151 -2.91 6.90 4.73
C ALA A 151 -4.09 6.69 3.76
N ALA A 152 -4.21 7.61 2.80
CA ALA A 152 -5.25 7.56 1.80
C ALA A 152 -4.72 7.87 0.40
N ALA A 153 -5.28 7.22 -0.61
CA ALA A 153 -5.00 7.45 -2.01
C ALA A 153 -6.30 7.77 -2.76
N PRO A 154 -6.29 8.78 -3.68
CA PRO A 154 -7.47 9.09 -4.46
C PRO A 154 -7.87 7.93 -5.36
N LEU A 155 -9.16 7.65 -5.47
CA LEU A 155 -9.77 6.77 -6.46
C LEU A 155 -10.45 7.60 -7.56
N ALA A 156 -10.98 6.91 -8.56
CA ALA A 156 -11.80 7.57 -9.59
C ALA A 156 -13.02 8.24 -8.94
N GLY A 157 -13.16 9.56 -9.19
CA GLY A 157 -14.18 10.39 -8.52
C GLY A 157 -13.55 11.31 -7.46
N ARG A 158 -14.15 12.50 -7.27
CA ARG A 158 -13.59 13.53 -6.37
C ARG A 158 -13.73 13.19 -4.89
N ASP A 159 -14.76 12.40 -4.58
CA ASP A 159 -15.19 12.17 -3.20
C ASP A 159 -14.93 10.72 -2.78
N ARG A 160 -13.96 10.05 -3.44
CA ARG A 160 -13.60 8.65 -3.19
C ARG A 160 -12.11 8.48 -2.93
N ALA A 161 -11.79 7.60 -2.01
CA ALA A 161 -10.40 7.28 -1.66
C ALA A 161 -10.25 5.83 -1.21
N LEU A 162 -9.12 5.21 -1.52
CA LEU A 162 -8.66 4.02 -0.82
C LEU A 162 -7.97 4.47 0.46
N VAL A 163 -8.44 4.00 1.59
CA VAL A 163 -7.89 4.31 2.92
C VAL A 163 -7.29 3.05 3.52
N ILE A 164 -6.15 3.19 4.16
CA ILE A 164 -5.44 2.11 4.83
C ILE A 164 -5.09 2.50 6.25
N GLY A 165 -5.03 1.51 7.15
CA GLY A 165 -4.63 1.71 8.53
C GLY A 165 -3.67 0.64 9.02
N ARG A 166 -2.62 1.07 9.73
CA ARG A 166 -1.63 0.22 10.40
C ARG A 166 -1.62 0.51 11.89
N HIS A 167 -1.79 -0.53 12.71
CA HIS A 167 -1.63 -0.40 14.16
C HIS A 167 -0.17 -0.59 14.57
N GLY A 168 0.32 0.30 15.42
CA GLY A 168 1.68 0.22 15.94
C GLY A 168 2.77 0.60 14.94
N ASN A 169 3.98 0.10 15.17
CA ASN A 169 5.16 0.34 14.33
C ASN A 169 5.37 -0.78 13.30
N PRO A 170 6.10 -0.50 12.18
CA PRO A 170 6.61 0.81 11.77
C PRO A 170 5.51 1.72 11.22
N GLU A 171 5.81 3.02 11.13
CA GLU A 171 4.98 3.97 10.37
C GLU A 171 4.86 3.53 8.91
N VAL A 172 3.80 3.96 8.23
CA VAL A 172 3.67 3.76 6.78
C VAL A 172 4.69 4.68 6.12
N LEU A 173 5.58 4.12 5.31
CA LEU A 173 6.63 4.88 4.62
C LEU A 173 6.06 5.72 3.47
N ASP A 174 6.73 6.81 3.11
CA ASP A 174 6.35 7.64 1.95
C ASP A 174 6.37 6.84 0.65
N SER A 175 7.32 5.90 0.50
CA SER A 175 7.38 4.96 -0.61
C SER A 175 6.18 4.01 -0.66
N GLU A 176 5.70 3.53 0.50
CA GLU A 176 4.48 2.72 0.59
C GLU A 176 3.24 3.54 0.20
N VAL A 177 3.16 4.80 0.63
CA VAL A 177 2.07 5.72 0.25
C VAL A 177 2.08 6.00 -1.26
N ALA A 178 3.25 6.25 -1.84
CA ALA A 178 3.37 6.44 -3.29
C ALA A 178 2.92 5.19 -4.06
N ARG A 179 3.37 4.00 -3.65
CA ARG A 179 2.98 2.71 -4.23
C ARG A 179 1.46 2.46 -4.10
N LEU A 180 0.87 2.78 -2.95
CA LEU A 180 -0.57 2.74 -2.75
C LEU A 180 -1.29 3.63 -3.77
N GLY A 181 -0.76 4.83 -4.01
CA GLY A 181 -1.30 5.76 -5.00
C GLY A 181 -1.31 5.21 -6.42
N TYR A 182 -0.25 4.52 -6.84
CA TYR A 182 -0.18 3.87 -8.15
C TYR A 182 -1.22 2.74 -8.29
N LEU A 183 -1.34 1.88 -7.29
CA LEU A 183 -2.31 0.78 -7.30
C LEU A 183 -3.75 1.28 -7.28
N ALA A 184 -4.04 2.31 -6.47
CA ALA A 184 -5.36 2.95 -6.41
C ALA A 184 -5.74 3.60 -7.75
N THR A 185 -4.79 4.30 -8.39
CA THR A 185 -4.99 4.89 -9.71
C THR A 185 -5.33 3.83 -10.75
N LEU A 186 -4.60 2.72 -10.74
CA LEU A 186 -4.84 1.60 -11.67
C LEU A 186 -6.21 0.96 -11.42
N ALA A 187 -6.57 0.68 -10.17
CA ALA A 187 -7.88 0.12 -9.82
C ALA A 187 -9.03 1.03 -10.29
N GLY A 188 -8.94 2.33 -10.03
CA GLY A 188 -9.93 3.31 -10.47
C GLY A 188 -10.04 3.41 -12.00
N ALA A 189 -8.91 3.30 -12.72
CA ALA A 189 -8.90 3.30 -14.18
C ALA A 189 -9.59 2.04 -14.75
N LEU A 190 -9.35 0.86 -14.15
CA LEU A 190 -9.98 -0.38 -14.56
C LEU A 190 -11.50 -0.34 -14.35
N VAL A 191 -11.97 0.12 -13.20
CA VAL A 191 -13.42 0.29 -12.94
C VAL A 191 -14.04 1.25 -13.94
N SER A 192 -13.38 2.40 -14.20
CA SER A 192 -13.87 3.41 -15.14
C SER A 192 -13.96 2.88 -16.57
N SER A 193 -12.96 2.12 -17.02
CA SER A 193 -12.95 1.53 -18.36
C SER A 193 -14.02 0.45 -18.53
N ALA A 194 -14.25 -0.36 -17.51
CA ALA A 194 -15.29 -1.40 -17.54
C ALA A 194 -16.71 -0.81 -17.54
N GLY A 195 -16.90 0.38 -16.97
CA GLY A 195 -18.18 1.11 -16.99
C GLY A 195 -18.52 1.76 -18.34
N HIS A 196 -17.55 1.85 -19.27
CA HIS A 196 -17.74 2.37 -20.61
C HIS A 196 -17.46 1.25 -21.62
N PRO A 197 -18.46 0.45 -22.08
CA PRO A 197 -18.22 -0.51 -23.13
C PRO A 197 -17.72 0.23 -24.36
N GLU A 198 -16.52 -0.14 -24.78
CA GLU A 198 -15.79 0.44 -25.90
C GLU A 198 -16.68 0.41 -27.16
N LYS A 199 -16.92 1.59 -27.76
CA LYS A 199 -17.34 1.66 -29.14
C LYS A 199 -16.14 1.22 -29.96
N ASP A 200 -16.26 0.06 -30.61
CA ASP A 200 -15.29 -0.50 -31.56
C ASP A 200 -14.65 0.59 -32.43
N GLY A 201 -13.46 1.02 -32.06
CA GLY A 201 -12.55 1.81 -32.87
C GLY A 201 -11.26 1.04 -33.04
N PRO A 202 -10.61 1.05 -34.23
CA PRO A 202 -9.43 0.25 -34.47
C PRO A 202 -8.30 0.65 -33.51
N ALA A 203 -7.69 -0.35 -32.85
CA ALA A 203 -6.54 -0.17 -31.97
C ALA A 203 -5.45 0.65 -32.67
N THR A 204 -5.22 1.86 -32.21
CA THR A 204 -4.06 2.66 -32.63
C THR A 204 -2.83 2.01 -32.04
N ALA A 205 -1.95 1.47 -32.89
CA ALA A 205 -0.68 0.90 -32.47
C ALA A 205 0.10 1.93 -31.64
N LEU A 206 0.50 1.52 -30.44
CA LEU A 206 1.42 2.31 -29.60
C LEU A 206 2.75 2.47 -30.33
N ASP A 207 3.07 3.71 -30.69
CA ASP A 207 4.39 4.08 -31.23
C ASP A 207 5.39 4.10 -30.07
N LEU A 208 6.22 3.04 -30.01
CA LEU A 208 7.25 2.85 -28.99
C LEU A 208 8.57 3.54 -29.31
N ASP A 209 8.66 4.32 -30.40
CA ASP A 209 9.91 4.93 -30.87
C ASP A 209 10.43 6.10 -30.01
N HIS A 210 9.75 6.46 -28.92
CA HIS A 210 10.15 7.56 -28.04
C HIS A 210 10.50 7.16 -26.59
N LEU A 211 10.70 5.86 -26.30
CA LEU A 211 11.29 5.45 -25.02
C LEU A 211 12.82 5.44 -25.15
N VAL A 212 13.44 6.60 -24.93
CA VAL A 212 14.88 6.71 -24.69
C VAL A 212 15.11 6.55 -23.19
N LEU A 213 15.87 5.52 -22.83
CA LEU A 213 16.44 5.26 -21.51
C LEU A 213 17.46 6.34 -21.13
#